data_603a521794e5633199f7fc9c4bf47d91
#
_entry.id   603a521794e5633199f7fc9c4bf47d91
#
_cell.length_a   1.000
_cell.length_b   1.000
_cell.length_c   1.000
_cell.angle_alpha   90.00
_cell.angle_beta   90.00
_cell.angle_gamma   90.00
#
_symmetry.space_group_name_H-M   'P 1'
#
loop_
_entity.id
_entity.type
_entity.pdbx_description
1 polymer ?
#
loop_
_entity_poly.entity_id
_entity_poly.type
_entity_poly.pdbx_seq_one_letter_code
_entity_poly.pdbx_strand_id
1 'polypeptide(L)'
;MDVHKNARSLPSSRELLHGRVDDEGWKVRKASEAIGLSERRAFIWLARARAGEALTDRSSRPHRSPNKLTPEQERNIIESRRLRMTFREIALRTRCSTWAISRVLKLAGLSRIAQLEEPPPPPMRYEYPQPGGMIHLDIKKLGRIAAPGKRVTGGRRLGKHHRAGWEYLHVAIDDHSRVGYCEVLSDQASSSAAAFLSRAVAWFSERGVIVQRALTDNGGCYTSRLFRQTAANLQVKHKRTRPYTPRTNGKAERFIQTLCREWAHRFTYSDSTHRNENLLRYLHFYNYHRAHTALAAQPPASRLKLNNVPKRDT
;
A
#
# COMPACT_ATOMS: atom_id res chain seq x y z
N MET A 1 -25.25 -17.24 13.67
CA MET A 1 -26.05 -18.41 13.21
C MET A 1 -25.72 -18.62 11.73
N ASP A 2 -25.01 -19.70 11.38
CA ASP A 2 -24.62 -20.01 9.99
C ASP A 2 -25.81 -20.64 9.23
N VAL A 3 -26.67 -19.78 8.72
CA VAL A 3 -27.75 -20.22 7.83
C VAL A 3 -27.31 -19.98 6.40
N HIS A 4 -27.36 -21.02 5.57
CA HIS A 4 -27.02 -20.86 4.15
C HIS A 4 -27.95 -19.85 3.49
N LYS A 5 -27.42 -18.89 2.72
CA LYS A 5 -28.16 -17.80 2.07
C LYS A 5 -29.37 -18.23 1.22
N ASN A 6 -29.38 -19.49 0.75
CA ASN A 6 -30.47 -20.10 -0.02
C ASN A 6 -31.28 -21.10 0.81
N ALA A 7 -31.19 -21.07 2.13
CA ALA A 7 -31.99 -21.96 2.97
C ALA A 7 -33.47 -21.60 2.84
N ARG A 8 -34.30 -22.56 2.47
CA ARG A 8 -35.75 -22.38 2.33
C ARG A 8 -36.51 -22.41 3.67
N SER A 9 -35.84 -22.80 4.75
CA SER A 9 -36.36 -22.79 6.10
C SER A 9 -35.27 -22.52 7.11
N LEU A 10 -35.57 -21.80 8.14
CA LEU A 10 -34.71 -21.53 9.27
C LEU A 10 -34.86 -22.64 10.34
N PRO A 11 -33.90 -22.84 11.23
CA PRO A 11 -34.04 -23.77 12.37
C PRO A 11 -35.28 -23.47 13.18
N SER A 12 -35.58 -22.21 13.48
CA SER A 12 -36.78 -21.78 14.18
C SER A 12 -38.09 -22.15 13.45
N SER A 13 -38.10 -22.09 12.10
CA SER A 13 -39.31 -22.54 11.33
C SER A 13 -39.48 -24.06 11.41
N ARG A 14 -38.37 -24.83 11.55
CA ARG A 14 -38.43 -26.28 11.70
C ARG A 14 -38.85 -26.70 13.10
N GLU A 15 -38.45 -25.96 14.12
CA GLU A 15 -38.96 -26.08 15.50
C GLU A 15 -40.45 -25.78 15.56
N LEU A 16 -40.87 -24.69 14.91
CA LEU A 16 -42.32 -24.34 14.81
C LEU A 16 -43.12 -25.42 14.07
N LEU A 17 -42.55 -26.04 13.02
CA LEU A 17 -43.18 -27.17 12.34
C LEU A 17 -43.42 -28.33 13.31
N HIS A 18 -42.44 -28.69 14.10
CA HIS A 18 -42.50 -29.79 15.08
C HIS A 18 -43.56 -29.46 16.12
N GLY A 19 -43.53 -28.32 16.78
CA GLY A 19 -44.53 -27.94 17.78
C GLY A 19 -45.96 -27.95 17.24
N ARG A 20 -46.19 -27.41 16.02
CA ARG A 20 -47.52 -27.44 15.40
C ARG A 20 -48.06 -28.85 15.13
N VAL A 21 -47.19 -29.77 14.71
CA VAL A 21 -47.61 -31.13 14.36
C VAL A 21 -47.73 -32.00 15.60
N ASP A 22 -46.72 -31.99 16.46
CA ASP A 22 -46.59 -32.96 17.56
C ASP A 22 -47.26 -32.45 18.86
N ASP A 23 -47.25 -31.13 19.12
CA ASP A 23 -47.86 -30.57 20.32
C ASP A 23 -49.28 -30.02 20.07
N GLU A 24 -49.52 -29.35 18.91
CA GLU A 24 -50.80 -28.73 18.58
C GLU A 24 -51.71 -29.61 17.70
N GLY A 25 -51.25 -30.76 17.26
CA GLY A 25 -52.04 -31.74 16.49
C GLY A 25 -52.40 -31.33 15.06
N TRP A 26 -51.63 -30.42 14.44
CA TRP A 26 -51.87 -29.99 13.07
C TRP A 26 -51.58 -31.11 12.07
N LYS A 27 -52.37 -31.16 10.98
CA LYS A 27 -52.01 -32.01 9.84
C LYS A 27 -50.71 -31.52 9.19
N VAL A 28 -49.76 -32.43 8.89
CA VAL A 28 -48.45 -32.11 8.33
C VAL A 28 -48.57 -31.21 7.10
N ARG A 29 -49.52 -31.45 6.22
CA ARG A 29 -49.75 -30.64 5.03
C ARG A 29 -50.02 -29.19 5.39
N LYS A 30 -50.95 -28.93 6.34
CA LYS A 30 -51.27 -27.56 6.78
C LYS A 30 -50.08 -26.85 7.44
N ALA A 31 -49.32 -27.57 8.28
CA ALA A 31 -48.19 -27.05 8.96
C ALA A 31 -47.01 -26.73 7.97
N SER A 32 -46.81 -27.60 6.96
CA SER A 32 -45.78 -27.38 5.94
C SER A 32 -46.07 -26.21 5.01
N GLU A 33 -47.34 -26.05 4.59
CA GLU A 33 -47.82 -24.90 3.79
C GLU A 33 -47.62 -23.59 4.55
N ALA A 34 -47.90 -23.54 5.84
CA ALA A 34 -47.78 -22.36 6.68
C ALA A 34 -46.33 -21.84 6.87
N ILE A 35 -45.33 -22.68 6.64
CA ILE A 35 -43.93 -22.32 6.73
C ILE A 35 -43.18 -22.36 5.37
N GLY A 36 -43.96 -22.54 4.28
CA GLY A 36 -43.42 -22.54 2.92
C GLY A 36 -42.55 -23.75 2.57
N LEU A 37 -42.78 -24.91 3.22
CA LEU A 37 -42.09 -26.17 2.90
C LEU A 37 -42.98 -27.13 2.12
N SER A 38 -42.39 -27.98 1.31
CA SER A 38 -43.10 -29.10 0.75
C SER A 38 -43.34 -30.19 1.84
N GLU A 39 -44.46 -30.89 1.74
CA GLU A 39 -44.85 -31.95 2.68
C GLU A 39 -43.77 -33.01 2.85
N ARG A 40 -43.09 -33.42 1.75
CA ARG A 40 -41.98 -34.32 1.78
C ARG A 40 -40.81 -33.83 2.65
N ARG A 41 -40.51 -32.53 2.58
CA ARG A 41 -39.42 -31.94 3.41
C ARG A 41 -39.86 -31.81 4.86
N ALA A 42 -41.13 -31.52 5.10
CA ALA A 42 -41.66 -31.46 6.44
C ALA A 42 -41.51 -32.81 7.15
N PHE A 43 -41.86 -33.93 6.50
CA PHE A 43 -41.65 -35.29 7.07
C PHE A 43 -40.18 -35.56 7.43
N ILE A 44 -39.21 -35.09 6.60
CA ILE A 44 -37.77 -35.26 6.90
C ILE A 44 -37.39 -34.51 8.18
N TRP A 45 -37.86 -33.29 8.34
CA TRP A 45 -37.56 -32.51 9.53
C TRP A 45 -38.27 -33.00 10.78
N LEU A 46 -39.52 -33.47 10.68
CA LEU A 46 -40.25 -34.09 11.76
C LEU A 46 -39.56 -35.40 12.21
N ALA A 47 -39.12 -36.24 11.29
CA ALA A 47 -38.38 -37.43 11.63
C ALA A 47 -37.10 -37.14 12.41
N ARG A 48 -36.36 -36.08 12.01
CA ARG A 48 -35.16 -35.63 12.73
C ARG A 48 -35.46 -35.09 14.10
N ALA A 49 -36.53 -34.27 14.21
CA ALA A 49 -36.97 -33.68 15.49
C ALA A 49 -37.36 -34.82 16.48
N ARG A 50 -38.16 -35.81 16.04
CA ARG A 50 -38.59 -36.96 16.84
C ARG A 50 -37.42 -37.88 17.25
N ALA A 51 -36.34 -37.91 16.44
CA ALA A 51 -35.12 -38.58 16.76
C ALA A 51 -34.19 -37.80 17.72
N GLY A 52 -34.60 -36.58 18.17
CA GLY A 52 -33.78 -35.73 19.02
C GLY A 52 -32.58 -35.10 18.32
N GLU A 53 -32.54 -35.13 16.95
CA GLU A 53 -31.45 -34.55 16.20
C GLU A 53 -31.59 -33.03 16.08
N ALA A 54 -30.44 -32.32 16.03
CA ALA A 54 -30.44 -30.88 15.81
C ALA A 54 -31.10 -30.50 14.49
N LEU A 55 -32.00 -29.51 14.51
CA LEU A 55 -32.73 -29.01 13.34
C LEU A 55 -31.93 -27.99 12.49
N THR A 56 -30.63 -27.90 12.74
CA THR A 56 -29.68 -27.12 11.94
C THR A 56 -29.33 -27.82 10.63
N ASP A 57 -28.83 -27.07 9.67
CA ASP A 57 -28.36 -27.65 8.40
C ASP A 57 -27.11 -28.50 8.63
N ARG A 58 -27.08 -29.69 8.03
CA ARG A 58 -25.88 -30.55 8.03
C ARG A 58 -24.86 -29.94 7.05
N SER A 59 -23.57 -30.16 7.34
CA SER A 59 -22.50 -29.77 6.43
C SER A 59 -22.71 -30.42 5.05
N SER A 60 -22.60 -29.63 4.00
CA SER A 60 -22.63 -30.11 2.62
C SER A 60 -21.30 -30.69 2.16
N ARG A 61 -20.29 -30.74 3.04
CA ARG A 61 -18.98 -31.32 2.72
C ARG A 61 -19.09 -32.83 2.59
N PRO A 62 -18.50 -33.42 1.55
CA PRO A 62 -18.45 -34.89 1.41
C PRO A 62 -17.75 -35.50 2.61
N HIS A 63 -18.29 -36.61 3.13
CA HIS A 63 -17.66 -37.38 4.21
C HIS A 63 -16.34 -38.04 3.77
N ARG A 64 -16.20 -38.33 2.48
CA ARG A 64 -14.98 -38.83 1.84
C ARG A 64 -14.50 -37.86 0.78
N SER A 65 -13.23 -37.53 0.83
CA SER A 65 -12.54 -36.70 -0.18
C SER A 65 -11.29 -37.47 -0.64
N PRO A 66 -11.40 -38.29 -1.70
CA PRO A 66 -10.31 -39.17 -2.13
C PRO A 66 -9.02 -38.42 -2.47
N ASN A 67 -9.15 -37.18 -2.95
CA ASN A 67 -8.02 -36.36 -3.35
C ASN A 67 -7.51 -35.42 -2.23
N LYS A 68 -8.00 -35.62 -0.98
CA LYS A 68 -7.48 -34.84 0.14
C LYS A 68 -6.07 -35.32 0.49
N LEU A 69 -5.15 -34.40 0.65
CA LEU A 69 -3.80 -34.70 1.11
C LEU A 69 -3.85 -35.38 2.48
N THR A 70 -2.99 -36.38 2.66
CA THR A 70 -2.79 -37.00 3.97
C THR A 70 -2.04 -36.04 4.90
N PRO A 71 -2.18 -36.18 6.22
CA PRO A 71 -1.40 -35.38 7.17
C PRO A 71 0.11 -35.53 6.98
N GLU A 72 0.57 -36.66 6.51
CA GLU A 72 1.97 -36.90 6.18
C GLU A 72 2.43 -36.12 4.96
N GLN A 73 1.62 -36.11 3.91
CA GLN A 73 1.92 -35.28 2.72
C GLN A 73 1.95 -33.79 3.05
N GLU A 74 1.04 -33.30 3.90
CA GLU A 74 1.04 -31.91 4.36
C GLU A 74 2.32 -31.58 5.15
N ARG A 75 2.75 -32.46 6.05
CA ARG A 75 4.02 -32.32 6.78
C ARG A 75 5.21 -32.27 5.84
N ASN A 76 5.31 -33.24 4.90
CA ASN A 76 6.41 -33.27 3.92
C ASN A 76 6.51 -32.02 3.06
N ILE A 77 5.37 -31.40 2.70
CA ILE A 77 5.31 -30.12 1.99
C ILE A 77 5.90 -29.00 2.87
N ILE A 78 5.48 -28.92 4.14
CA ILE A 78 5.95 -27.92 5.09
C ILE A 78 7.45 -28.06 5.37
N GLU A 79 7.94 -29.26 5.61
CA GLU A 79 9.36 -29.54 5.82
C GLU A 79 10.20 -29.19 4.59
N SER A 80 9.74 -29.56 3.39
CA SER A 80 10.40 -29.19 2.16
C SER A 80 10.50 -27.67 2.00
N ARG A 81 9.46 -26.92 2.40
CA ARG A 81 9.51 -25.45 2.39
C ARG A 81 10.47 -24.90 3.42
N ARG A 82 10.58 -25.50 4.61
CA ARG A 82 11.59 -25.12 5.62
C ARG A 82 13.01 -25.32 5.11
N LEU A 83 13.23 -26.31 4.23
CA LEU A 83 14.48 -26.50 3.48
C LEU A 83 14.63 -25.50 2.32
N ARG A 84 13.81 -24.46 2.24
CA ARG A 84 13.82 -23.36 1.25
C ARG A 84 13.53 -23.82 -0.18
N MET A 85 12.95 -24.99 -0.37
CA MET A 85 12.59 -25.49 -1.70
C MET A 85 11.49 -24.65 -2.35
N THR A 86 11.60 -24.48 -3.66
CA THR A 86 10.58 -23.81 -4.49
C THR A 86 9.33 -24.69 -4.63
N PHE A 87 8.20 -24.12 -5.05
CA PHE A 87 6.98 -24.88 -5.31
C PHE A 87 7.21 -26.04 -6.32
N ARG A 88 8.06 -25.80 -7.32
CA ARG A 88 8.36 -26.79 -8.35
C ARG A 88 9.16 -27.97 -7.78
N GLU A 89 10.17 -27.71 -6.98
CA GLU A 89 10.97 -28.73 -6.30
C GLU A 89 10.12 -29.54 -5.31
N ILE A 90 9.25 -28.86 -4.54
CA ILE A 90 8.31 -29.55 -3.64
C ILE A 90 7.36 -30.44 -4.43
N ALA A 91 6.83 -29.96 -5.56
CA ALA A 91 5.95 -30.76 -6.41
C ALA A 91 6.63 -32.03 -6.95
N LEU A 92 7.87 -31.91 -7.39
CA LEU A 92 8.68 -33.05 -7.85
C LEU A 92 8.93 -34.06 -6.71
N ARG A 93 9.25 -33.57 -5.51
CA ARG A 93 9.54 -34.42 -4.33
C ARG A 93 8.31 -35.12 -3.78
N THR A 94 7.18 -34.39 -3.66
CA THR A 94 5.97 -34.90 -2.98
C THR A 94 4.95 -35.48 -3.94
N ARG A 95 5.13 -35.32 -5.25
CA ARG A 95 4.17 -35.66 -6.31
C ARG A 95 2.80 -34.99 -6.14
N CYS A 96 2.76 -33.89 -5.41
CA CYS A 96 1.55 -33.10 -5.20
C CYS A 96 1.45 -31.98 -6.25
N SER A 97 0.21 -31.59 -6.58
CA SER A 97 -0.01 -30.46 -7.49
C SER A 97 0.46 -29.14 -6.85
N THR A 98 0.94 -28.22 -7.67
CA THR A 98 1.36 -26.89 -7.20
C THR A 98 0.24 -26.12 -6.51
N TRP A 99 -1.01 -26.37 -6.89
CA TRP A 99 -2.19 -25.80 -6.24
C TRP A 99 -2.36 -26.32 -4.81
N ALA A 100 -2.23 -27.64 -4.60
CA ALA A 100 -2.32 -28.27 -3.29
C ALA A 100 -1.19 -27.78 -2.37
N ILE A 101 0.05 -27.71 -2.89
CA ILE A 101 1.22 -27.15 -2.18
C ILE A 101 0.95 -25.71 -1.78
N SER A 102 0.48 -24.87 -2.69
CA SER A 102 0.15 -23.46 -2.42
C SER A 102 -0.86 -23.32 -1.29
N ARG A 103 -1.90 -24.16 -1.29
CA ARG A 103 -2.94 -24.18 -0.25
C ARG A 103 -2.37 -24.55 1.11
N VAL A 104 -1.58 -25.63 1.19
CA VAL A 104 -0.97 -26.09 2.45
C VAL A 104 -0.03 -25.00 3.00
N LEU A 105 0.85 -24.47 2.16
CA LEU A 105 1.80 -23.44 2.57
C LEU A 105 1.11 -22.13 2.95
N LYS A 106 -0.02 -21.80 2.33
CA LYS A 106 -0.82 -20.62 2.71
C LYS A 106 -1.43 -20.79 4.10
N LEU A 107 -1.98 -21.96 4.39
CA LEU A 107 -2.54 -22.28 5.71
C LEU A 107 -1.46 -22.32 6.80
N ALA A 108 -0.25 -22.77 6.45
CA ALA A 108 0.90 -22.80 7.35
C ALA A 108 1.63 -21.44 7.47
N GLY A 109 1.19 -20.38 6.76
CA GLY A 109 1.87 -19.08 6.77
C GLY A 109 3.23 -19.08 6.06
N LEU A 110 3.52 -20.04 5.17
CA LEU A 110 4.81 -20.27 4.53
C LEU A 110 4.79 -20.09 3.01
N SER A 111 3.86 -19.28 2.50
CA SER A 111 3.71 -19.03 1.05
C SER A 111 4.96 -18.42 0.42
N ARG A 112 5.70 -17.62 1.14
CA ARG A 112 6.95 -16.97 0.70
C ARG A 112 8.14 -17.48 1.52
N ILE A 113 9.29 -17.65 0.88
CA ILE A 113 10.54 -18.06 1.57
C ILE A 113 10.92 -17.05 2.66
N ALA A 114 10.67 -15.77 2.43
CA ALA A 114 10.91 -14.72 3.44
C ALA A 114 10.11 -14.90 4.74
N GLN A 115 9.05 -15.71 4.75
CA GLN A 115 8.28 -16.02 5.96
C GLN A 115 8.94 -17.08 6.86
N LEU A 116 10.03 -17.69 6.38
CA LEU A 116 10.88 -18.59 7.19
C LEU A 116 11.88 -17.82 8.06
N GLU A 117 12.04 -16.54 7.81
CA GLU A 117 12.97 -15.68 8.54
C GLU A 117 12.23 -14.91 9.63
N GLU A 118 12.95 -14.60 10.70
CA GLU A 118 12.42 -13.68 11.69
C GLU A 118 12.13 -12.33 11.04
N PRO A 119 10.97 -11.73 11.32
CA PRO A 119 10.68 -10.41 10.79
C PRO A 119 11.78 -9.44 11.22
N PRO A 120 12.30 -8.60 10.31
CA PRO A 120 13.29 -7.62 10.69
C PRO A 120 12.72 -6.72 11.79
N PRO A 121 13.56 -6.25 12.72
CA PRO A 121 13.10 -5.38 13.80
C PRO A 121 12.34 -4.18 13.21
N PRO A 122 11.30 -3.71 13.88
CA PRO A 122 10.50 -2.59 13.40
C PRO A 122 11.42 -1.39 13.16
N PRO A 123 11.23 -0.64 12.05
CA PRO A 123 12.07 0.51 11.76
C PRO A 123 11.93 1.54 12.87
N MET A 124 13.05 1.96 13.42
CA MET A 124 13.08 3.01 14.43
C MET A 124 12.62 4.33 13.78
N ARG A 125 11.44 4.79 14.11
CA ARG A 125 10.90 6.05 13.63
C ARG A 125 11.51 7.18 14.47
N TYR A 126 12.06 8.15 13.79
CA TYR A 126 12.54 9.38 14.42
C TYR A 126 11.89 10.59 13.74
N GLU A 127 11.73 11.64 14.50
CA GLU A 127 11.32 12.95 14.01
C GLU A 127 12.15 14.00 14.76
N TYR A 128 12.73 14.94 14.04
CA TYR A 128 13.46 16.03 14.67
C TYR A 128 12.47 16.95 15.40
N PRO A 129 12.86 17.53 16.54
CA PRO A 129 11.93 18.25 17.42
C PRO A 129 11.45 19.60 16.82
N GLN A 130 12.16 20.13 15.83
CA GLN A 130 11.84 21.43 15.23
C GLN A 130 12.09 21.44 13.72
N PRO A 131 11.38 22.33 12.97
CA PRO A 131 11.64 22.54 11.55
C PRO A 131 13.10 22.94 11.29
N GLY A 132 13.66 22.43 10.20
CA GLY A 132 15.05 22.65 9.81
C GLY A 132 16.07 21.79 10.52
N GLY A 133 15.70 21.08 11.59
CA GLY A 133 16.61 20.14 12.27
C GLY A 133 17.24 19.12 11.31
N MET A 134 16.48 18.68 10.30
CA MET A 134 16.96 17.90 9.16
C MET A 134 16.02 18.06 7.95
N ILE A 135 16.59 18.22 6.78
CA ILE A 135 15.89 18.05 5.50
C ILE A 135 16.34 16.75 4.84
N HIS A 136 15.42 16.08 4.15
CA HIS A 136 15.71 14.89 3.36
C HIS A 136 15.77 15.28 1.89
N LEU A 137 16.82 14.89 1.20
CA LEU A 137 17.01 15.13 -0.23
C LEU A 137 16.95 13.82 -1.00
N ASP A 138 16.37 13.90 -2.20
CA ASP A 138 16.34 12.78 -3.14
C ASP A 138 16.10 13.29 -4.57
N ILE A 139 16.37 12.43 -5.55
CA ILE A 139 16.19 12.74 -6.97
C ILE A 139 15.34 11.66 -7.63
N LYS A 140 14.26 12.07 -8.26
CA LYS A 140 13.39 11.19 -9.04
C LYS A 140 13.57 11.42 -10.53
N LYS A 141 13.99 10.40 -11.25
CA LYS A 141 14.02 10.40 -12.71
C LYS A 141 12.61 10.32 -13.26
N LEU A 142 12.20 11.27 -14.07
CA LEU A 142 10.91 11.36 -14.74
C LEU A 142 11.08 11.27 -16.25
N GLY A 143 10.20 10.55 -16.93
CA GLY A 143 10.16 10.59 -18.39
C GLY A 143 9.78 11.99 -18.88
N ARG A 144 10.53 12.50 -19.88
CA ARG A 144 10.17 13.72 -20.58
C ARG A 144 8.91 13.48 -21.42
N ILE A 145 8.00 14.43 -21.41
CA ILE A 145 6.77 14.40 -22.20
C ILE A 145 7.01 15.23 -23.45
N ALA A 146 7.11 14.57 -24.61
CA ALA A 146 7.21 15.25 -25.91
C ALA A 146 5.83 15.48 -26.57
N ALA A 147 4.84 14.65 -26.22
CA ALA A 147 3.45 14.76 -26.68
C ALA A 147 2.55 13.96 -25.72
N PRO A 148 1.21 14.16 -25.74
CA PRO A 148 0.27 13.40 -24.94
C PRO A 148 0.40 11.89 -25.17
N GLY A 149 0.45 11.12 -24.10
CA GLY A 149 0.65 9.68 -24.14
C GLY A 149 -0.57 8.89 -24.64
N LYS A 150 -0.41 7.59 -24.87
CA LYS A 150 -1.46 6.65 -25.34
C LYS A 150 -2.74 6.68 -24.50
N ARG A 151 -2.64 6.98 -23.23
CA ARG A 151 -3.77 7.07 -22.32
C ARG A 151 -4.79 8.15 -22.76
N VAL A 152 -4.33 9.13 -23.55
CA VAL A 152 -5.14 10.25 -24.01
C VAL A 152 -5.51 10.08 -25.49
N THR A 153 -4.55 9.63 -26.28
CA THR A 153 -4.70 9.55 -27.75
C THR A 153 -5.32 8.25 -28.23
N GLY A 154 -5.51 7.25 -27.35
CA GLY A 154 -6.10 5.95 -27.68
C GLY A 154 -5.31 5.09 -28.67
N GLY A 155 -4.25 5.61 -29.29
CA GLY A 155 -3.54 4.98 -30.39
C GLY A 155 -2.02 4.86 -30.23
N ARG A 156 -1.44 3.85 -30.90
CA ARG A 156 0.01 3.59 -30.89
C ARG A 156 0.84 4.58 -31.75
N ARG A 157 0.21 5.35 -32.65
CA ARG A 157 0.92 6.06 -33.73
C ARG A 157 1.41 7.47 -33.38
N LEU A 158 0.86 8.14 -32.34
CA LEU A 158 1.20 9.53 -32.02
C LEU A 158 2.35 9.71 -31.02
N GLY A 159 2.92 8.65 -30.49
CA GLY A 159 3.94 8.74 -29.46
C GLY A 159 5.16 7.87 -29.70
N LYS A 160 6.04 8.24 -30.64
CA LYS A 160 7.42 7.75 -30.62
C LYS A 160 8.18 8.41 -29.47
N HIS A 161 7.81 8.09 -28.22
CA HIS A 161 8.47 8.61 -27.01
C HIS A 161 9.87 8.02 -26.77
N HIS A 162 10.34 7.09 -27.60
CA HIS A 162 11.61 6.38 -27.42
C HIS A 162 12.87 7.27 -27.38
N ARG A 163 12.75 8.57 -27.72
CA ARG A 163 13.85 9.54 -27.71
C ARG A 163 13.56 10.82 -26.91
N ALA A 164 12.45 10.86 -26.17
CA ALA A 164 12.10 12.08 -25.42
C ALA A 164 13.10 12.39 -24.28
N GLY A 165 13.83 11.40 -23.82
CA GLY A 165 14.81 11.56 -22.75
C GLY A 165 14.18 11.63 -21.35
N TRP A 166 14.91 12.23 -20.44
CA TRP A 166 14.57 12.27 -19.03
C TRP A 166 14.71 13.67 -18.47
N GLU A 167 13.96 13.93 -17.41
CA GLU A 167 14.09 15.07 -16.52
C GLU A 167 14.24 14.56 -15.09
N TYR A 168 14.76 15.38 -14.20
CA TYR A 168 15.10 14.96 -12.85
C TYR A 168 14.41 15.88 -11.85
N LEU A 169 13.51 15.31 -11.09
CA LEU A 169 12.82 15.99 -10.01
C LEU A 169 13.70 15.90 -8.76
N HIS A 170 14.34 17.01 -8.40
CA HIS A 170 15.06 17.16 -7.15
C HIS A 170 14.08 17.57 -6.07
N VAL A 171 14.11 16.92 -4.92
CA VAL A 171 13.22 17.17 -3.80
C VAL A 171 13.99 17.43 -2.51
N ALA A 172 13.45 18.31 -1.68
CA ALA A 172 13.85 18.56 -0.31
C ALA A 172 12.60 18.59 0.57
N ILE A 173 12.56 17.78 1.63
CA ILE A 173 11.44 17.77 2.58
C ILE A 173 11.95 17.88 4.01
N ASP A 174 11.38 18.78 4.78
CA ASP A 174 11.71 18.93 6.19
C ASP A 174 11.19 17.76 7.02
N ASP A 175 12.04 17.25 7.89
CA ASP A 175 11.77 16.08 8.72
C ASP A 175 10.64 16.29 9.71
N HIS A 176 10.53 17.49 10.29
CA HIS A 176 9.52 17.83 11.30
C HIS A 176 8.20 18.25 10.68
N SER A 177 8.24 19.32 9.87
CA SER A 177 7.03 19.94 9.34
C SER A 177 6.43 19.20 8.14
N ARG A 178 7.22 18.40 7.42
CA ARG A 178 6.86 17.82 6.11
C ARG A 178 6.71 18.86 5.00
N VAL A 179 7.09 20.10 5.24
CA VAL A 179 7.13 21.12 4.19
C VAL A 179 8.14 20.70 3.15
N GLY A 180 7.72 20.72 1.89
CA GLY A 180 8.52 20.27 0.76
C GLY A 180 8.84 21.38 -0.22
N TYR A 181 10.05 21.30 -0.78
CA TYR A 181 10.51 22.08 -1.91
C TYR A 181 10.98 21.15 -3.01
N CYS A 182 10.76 21.49 -4.26
CA CYS A 182 11.25 20.68 -5.38
C CYS A 182 11.39 21.47 -6.66
N GLU A 183 12.27 20.99 -7.55
CA GLU A 183 12.54 21.52 -8.86
C GLU A 183 12.69 20.39 -9.89
N VAL A 184 12.31 20.66 -11.13
CA VAL A 184 12.63 19.77 -12.25
C VAL A 184 13.85 20.34 -12.97
N LEU A 185 14.92 19.55 -12.99
CA LEU A 185 16.19 19.90 -13.63
C LEU A 185 16.48 18.98 -14.83
N SER A 186 17.40 19.38 -15.68
CA SER A 186 17.79 18.63 -16.89
C SER A 186 18.59 17.37 -16.58
N ASP A 187 19.27 17.34 -15.43
CA ASP A 187 20.18 16.28 -15.03
C ASP A 187 20.23 16.06 -13.50
N GLN A 188 21.01 15.07 -13.10
CA GLN A 188 21.35 14.76 -11.70
C GLN A 188 22.86 14.92 -11.44
N ALA A 189 23.52 15.84 -12.14
CA ALA A 189 24.94 16.10 -11.96
C ALA A 189 25.24 16.67 -10.57
N SER A 190 26.47 16.56 -10.13
CA SER A 190 26.90 17.08 -8.83
C SER A 190 26.73 18.60 -8.73
N SER A 191 26.92 19.34 -9.83
CA SER A 191 26.66 20.77 -9.92
C SER A 191 25.19 21.11 -9.73
N SER A 192 24.32 20.37 -10.38
CA SER A 192 22.85 20.55 -10.28
C SER A 192 22.35 20.25 -8.87
N ALA A 193 22.83 19.15 -8.25
CA ALA A 193 22.50 18.79 -6.89
C ALA A 193 23.01 19.81 -5.86
N ALA A 194 24.21 20.32 -6.02
CA ALA A 194 24.77 21.36 -5.16
C ALA A 194 24.02 22.69 -5.28
N ALA A 195 23.73 23.14 -6.50
CA ALA A 195 22.95 24.33 -6.75
C ALA A 195 21.51 24.19 -6.22
N PHE A 196 20.89 23.02 -6.37
CA PHE A 196 19.58 22.72 -5.77
C PHE A 196 19.60 22.84 -4.24
N LEU A 197 20.64 22.29 -3.57
CA LEU A 197 20.78 22.44 -2.12
C LEU A 197 20.82 23.91 -1.69
N SER A 198 21.59 24.74 -2.40
CA SER A 198 21.69 26.18 -2.09
C SER A 198 20.33 26.88 -2.22
N ARG A 199 19.60 26.61 -3.29
CA ARG A 199 18.26 27.19 -3.49
C ARG A 199 17.24 26.65 -2.48
N ALA A 200 17.30 25.35 -2.14
CA ALA A 200 16.42 24.77 -1.13
C ALA A 200 16.67 25.41 0.24
N VAL A 201 17.92 25.57 0.66
CA VAL A 201 18.26 26.21 1.94
C VAL A 201 17.77 27.65 1.98
N ALA A 202 17.97 28.44 0.91
CA ALA A 202 17.47 29.79 0.79
C ALA A 202 15.93 29.82 0.89
N TRP A 203 15.25 28.95 0.15
CA TRP A 203 13.79 28.85 0.15
C TRP A 203 13.21 28.52 1.53
N PHE A 204 13.86 27.63 2.29
CA PHE A 204 13.49 27.30 3.67
C PHE A 204 13.75 28.50 4.60
N SER A 205 14.88 29.19 4.43
CA SER A 205 15.23 30.40 5.21
C SER A 205 14.21 31.52 5.07
N GLU A 206 13.73 31.80 3.85
CA GLU A 206 12.66 32.79 3.59
C GLU A 206 11.35 32.46 4.35
N ARG A 207 11.18 31.22 4.80
CA ARG A 207 10.04 30.71 5.58
C ARG A 207 10.35 30.56 7.07
N GLY A 208 11.44 31.17 7.52
CA GLY A 208 11.87 31.12 8.93
C GLY A 208 12.43 29.77 9.38
N VAL A 209 12.81 28.90 8.43
CA VAL A 209 13.33 27.55 8.72
C VAL A 209 14.83 27.53 8.48
N ILE A 210 15.63 27.44 9.55
CA ILE A 210 17.08 27.33 9.48
C ILE A 210 17.47 25.87 9.34
N VAL A 211 17.99 25.50 8.18
CA VAL A 211 18.39 24.12 7.87
C VAL A 211 19.72 23.79 8.53
N GLN A 212 19.72 22.85 9.47
CA GLN A 212 20.92 22.41 10.20
C GLN A 212 21.58 21.19 9.57
N ARG A 213 20.79 20.29 8.99
CA ARG A 213 21.27 18.99 8.44
C ARG A 213 20.56 18.66 7.15
N ALA A 214 21.27 17.99 6.24
CA ALA A 214 20.73 17.42 5.03
C ALA A 214 21.02 15.91 4.99
N LEU A 215 20.01 15.09 4.84
CA LEU A 215 20.14 13.64 4.67
C LEU A 215 19.94 13.30 3.19
N THR A 216 20.88 12.53 2.63
CA THR A 216 20.81 12.00 1.27
C THR A 216 21.02 10.48 1.26
N ASP A 217 20.76 9.85 0.15
CA ASP A 217 21.31 8.54 -0.15
C ASP A 217 22.83 8.61 -0.47
N ASN A 218 23.39 7.50 -0.99
CA ASN A 218 24.79 7.42 -1.41
C ASN A 218 24.96 7.68 -2.92
N GLY A 219 24.04 8.36 -3.58
CA GLY A 219 24.14 8.71 -4.99
C GLY A 219 25.40 9.50 -5.31
N GLY A 220 25.97 9.28 -6.52
CA GLY A 220 27.24 9.88 -6.92
C GLY A 220 27.25 11.42 -6.85
N CYS A 221 26.13 12.07 -7.14
CA CYS A 221 26.00 13.52 -7.06
C CYS A 221 26.19 14.04 -5.61
N TYR A 222 25.66 13.32 -4.62
CA TYR A 222 25.74 13.68 -3.21
C TYR A 222 27.08 13.33 -2.55
N THR A 223 27.80 12.32 -3.08
CA THR A 223 29.12 11.93 -2.57
C THR A 223 30.24 12.81 -3.12
N SER A 224 29.96 13.68 -4.08
CA SER A 224 30.94 14.56 -4.74
C SER A 224 31.57 15.56 -3.78
N ARG A 225 32.79 15.98 -4.11
CA ARG A 225 33.52 17.06 -3.40
C ARG A 225 32.72 18.36 -3.44
N LEU A 226 32.16 18.70 -4.61
CA LEU A 226 31.40 19.92 -4.80
C LEU A 226 30.18 20.00 -3.88
N PHE A 227 29.37 18.93 -3.81
CA PHE A 227 28.19 18.90 -2.94
C PHE A 227 28.57 19.06 -1.46
N ARG A 228 29.63 18.37 -1.02
CA ARG A 228 30.12 18.45 0.37
C ARG A 228 30.60 19.88 0.70
N GLN A 229 31.32 20.50 -0.21
CA GLN A 229 31.81 21.87 -0.03
C GLN A 229 30.66 22.88 0.01
N THR A 230 29.67 22.73 -0.87
CA THR A 230 28.45 23.56 -0.84
C THR A 230 27.71 23.43 0.47
N ALA A 231 27.50 22.20 0.97
CA ALA A 231 26.87 21.97 2.26
C ALA A 231 27.64 22.63 3.42
N ALA A 232 28.98 22.53 3.41
CA ALA A 232 29.84 23.15 4.41
C ALA A 232 29.75 24.69 4.37
N ASN A 233 29.78 25.29 3.17
CA ASN A 233 29.64 26.76 2.98
C ASN A 233 28.27 27.27 3.48
N LEU A 234 27.22 26.45 3.35
CA LEU A 234 25.89 26.75 3.85
C LEU A 234 25.73 26.42 5.35
N GLN A 235 26.78 25.96 6.03
CA GLN A 235 26.75 25.50 7.42
C GLN A 235 25.76 24.35 7.67
N VAL A 236 25.45 23.57 6.63
CA VAL A 236 24.53 22.43 6.69
C VAL A 236 25.33 21.14 6.87
N LYS A 237 25.10 20.43 7.97
CA LYS A 237 25.75 19.15 8.22
C LYS A 237 25.20 18.06 7.29
N HIS A 238 25.98 17.65 6.30
CA HIS A 238 25.58 16.57 5.39
C HIS A 238 25.67 15.21 6.08
N LYS A 239 24.57 14.44 6.02
CA LYS A 239 24.47 13.05 6.47
C LYS A 239 24.08 12.17 5.30
N ARG A 240 24.55 10.93 5.30
CA ARG A 240 24.17 9.93 4.29
C ARG A 240 23.51 8.74 4.96
N THR A 241 22.62 8.07 4.24
CA THR A 241 22.03 6.80 4.70
C THR A 241 23.12 5.75 4.85
N ARG A 242 22.98 4.87 5.83
CA ARG A 242 23.88 3.71 5.93
C ARG A 242 23.65 2.78 4.74
N PRO A 243 24.70 2.13 4.21
CA PRO A 243 24.54 1.09 3.19
C PRO A 243 23.48 0.06 3.61
N TYR A 244 22.70 -0.42 2.66
CA TYR A 244 21.62 -1.41 2.88
C TYR A 244 20.52 -1.00 3.85
N THR A 245 20.40 0.27 4.24
CA THR A 245 19.31 0.80 5.07
C THR A 245 18.55 1.93 4.37
N PRO A 246 17.93 1.68 3.21
CA PRO A 246 17.24 2.71 2.41
C PRO A 246 16.07 3.36 3.17
N ARG A 247 15.49 2.67 4.15
CA ARG A 247 14.36 3.17 4.97
C ARG A 247 14.64 4.49 5.70
N THR A 248 15.90 4.90 5.84
CA THR A 248 16.28 6.17 6.49
C THR A 248 15.88 7.40 5.66
N ASN A 249 15.75 7.30 4.32
CA ASN A 249 15.28 8.39 3.45
C ASN A 249 13.79 8.32 3.11
N GLY A 250 13.02 7.51 3.83
CA GLY A 250 11.62 7.23 3.54
C GLY A 250 10.69 8.44 3.48
N LYS A 251 11.08 9.59 4.07
CA LYS A 251 10.29 10.85 3.99
C LYS A 251 10.39 11.48 2.61
N ALA A 252 11.60 11.54 2.02
CA ALA A 252 11.79 12.00 0.64
C ALA A 252 11.14 11.04 -0.36
N GLU A 253 11.30 9.72 -0.18
CA GLU A 253 10.65 8.70 -1.00
C GLU A 253 9.12 8.84 -0.98
N ARG A 254 8.53 9.05 0.20
CA ARG A 254 7.08 9.25 0.34
C ARG A 254 6.62 10.55 -0.30
N PHE A 255 7.40 11.61 -0.20
CA PHE A 255 7.11 12.88 -0.85
C PHE A 255 7.14 12.71 -2.37
N ILE A 256 8.16 12.05 -2.92
CA ILE A 256 8.24 11.69 -4.34
C ILE A 256 7.02 10.87 -4.79
N GLN A 257 6.61 9.85 -4.02
CA GLN A 257 5.41 9.07 -4.34
C GLN A 257 4.16 9.95 -4.42
N THR A 258 4.03 10.91 -3.52
CA THR A 258 2.92 11.85 -3.49
C THR A 258 2.97 12.77 -4.71
N LEU A 259 4.12 13.37 -5.02
CA LEU A 259 4.34 14.17 -6.22
C LEU A 259 4.03 13.39 -7.50
N CYS A 260 4.46 12.13 -7.59
CA CYS A 260 4.16 11.28 -8.75
C CYS A 260 2.66 11.05 -8.90
N ARG A 261 1.94 10.74 -7.82
CA ARG A 261 0.50 10.42 -7.87
C ARG A 261 -0.37 11.64 -8.10
N GLU A 262 -0.06 12.76 -7.45
CA GLU A 262 -0.96 13.88 -7.34
C GLU A 262 -0.61 15.03 -8.28
N TRP A 263 0.60 15.00 -8.86
CA TRP A 263 1.06 15.97 -9.85
C TRP A 263 1.57 15.28 -11.13
N ALA A 264 2.73 14.61 -11.11
CA ALA A 264 3.45 14.22 -12.34
C ALA A 264 2.65 13.29 -13.27
N HIS A 265 1.78 12.43 -12.72
CA HIS A 265 1.00 11.43 -13.46
C HIS A 265 -0.52 11.56 -13.29
N ARG A 266 -0.98 12.57 -12.55
CA ARG A 266 -2.42 12.75 -12.29
C ARG A 266 -3.17 13.27 -13.51
N PHE A 267 -2.59 14.27 -14.15
CA PHE A 267 -3.21 14.97 -15.28
C PHE A 267 -2.58 14.55 -16.60
N THR A 268 -3.28 14.85 -17.67
CA THR A 268 -2.77 14.77 -19.00
C THR A 268 -2.08 16.07 -19.36
N TYR A 269 -0.77 16.01 -19.51
CA TYR A 269 0.03 17.15 -19.92
C TYR A 269 0.32 17.05 -21.41
N SER A 270 0.29 18.20 -22.12
CA SER A 270 0.68 18.30 -23.53
C SER A 270 2.17 17.97 -23.72
N ASP A 271 2.99 18.47 -22.84
CA ASP A 271 4.45 18.35 -22.85
C ASP A 271 5.03 18.53 -21.44
N SER A 272 6.36 18.43 -21.32
CA SER A 272 7.06 18.61 -20.04
C SER A 272 6.94 20.03 -19.49
N THR A 273 6.90 21.04 -20.34
CA THR A 273 6.78 22.44 -19.91
C THR A 273 5.47 22.66 -19.18
N HIS A 274 4.36 22.24 -19.79
CA HIS A 274 3.03 22.29 -19.17
C HIS A 274 2.99 21.55 -17.82
N ARG A 275 3.62 20.37 -17.72
CA ARG A 275 3.73 19.64 -16.44
C ARG A 275 4.49 20.47 -15.41
N ASN A 276 5.64 21.02 -15.79
CA ASN A 276 6.55 21.70 -14.88
C ASN A 276 5.99 23.06 -14.39
N GLU A 277 5.27 23.79 -15.24
CA GLU A 277 4.52 25.00 -14.85
C GLU A 277 3.48 24.72 -13.75
N ASN A 278 2.83 23.57 -13.81
CA ASN A 278 1.87 23.17 -12.78
C ASN A 278 2.52 22.72 -11.46
N LEU A 279 3.85 22.55 -11.41
CA LEU A 279 4.55 22.13 -10.19
C LEU A 279 4.42 23.17 -9.08
N LEU A 280 4.60 24.44 -9.37
CA LEU A 280 4.54 25.51 -8.36
C LEU A 280 3.16 25.59 -7.69
N ARG A 281 2.09 25.49 -8.49
CA ARG A 281 0.71 25.45 -7.97
C ARG A 281 0.48 24.22 -7.08
N TYR A 282 0.97 23.07 -7.52
CA TYR A 282 0.84 21.85 -6.74
C TYR A 282 1.65 21.92 -5.44
N LEU A 283 2.88 22.45 -5.48
CA LEU A 283 3.73 22.59 -4.31
C LEU A 283 3.12 23.56 -3.27
N HIS A 284 2.49 24.63 -3.73
CA HIS A 284 1.72 25.52 -2.86
C HIS A 284 0.55 24.77 -2.20
N PHE A 285 -0.25 24.04 -3.00
CA PHE A 285 -1.34 23.22 -2.47
C PHE A 285 -0.82 22.18 -1.46
N TYR A 286 0.26 21.46 -1.78
CA TYR A 286 0.86 20.46 -0.90
C TYR A 286 1.24 21.05 0.46
N ASN A 287 1.92 22.18 0.45
CA ASN A 287 2.44 22.78 1.67
C ASN A 287 1.36 23.43 2.54
N TYR A 288 0.36 24.07 1.94
CA TYR A 288 -0.56 24.95 2.66
C TYR A 288 -2.00 24.42 2.76
N HIS A 289 -2.40 23.47 1.93
CA HIS A 289 -3.80 23.04 1.84
C HIS A 289 -4.01 21.52 1.92
N ARG A 290 -2.99 20.74 1.57
CA ARG A 290 -3.13 19.29 1.54
C ARG A 290 -3.17 18.72 2.95
N ALA A 291 -4.25 18.00 3.30
CA ALA A 291 -4.34 17.23 4.52
C ALA A 291 -3.25 16.14 4.56
N HIS A 292 -2.46 16.11 5.64
CA HIS A 292 -1.37 15.16 5.83
C HIS A 292 -1.66 14.21 6.99
N THR A 293 -1.77 12.91 6.72
CA THR A 293 -2.17 11.90 7.73
C THR A 293 -1.26 11.86 8.96
N ALA A 294 0.06 12.04 8.78
CA ALA A 294 1.01 12.09 9.89
C ALA A 294 0.96 13.41 10.70
N LEU A 295 0.16 14.39 10.28
CA LEU A 295 0.02 15.70 10.91
C LEU A 295 -1.44 15.93 11.39
N ALA A 296 -2.13 14.88 11.79
CA ALA A 296 -3.53 14.94 12.20
C ALA A 296 -4.43 15.64 11.16
N ALA A 297 -4.21 15.32 9.88
CA ALA A 297 -4.89 15.93 8.72
C ALA A 297 -4.63 17.43 8.52
N GLN A 298 -3.69 18.02 9.24
CA GLN A 298 -3.28 19.41 8.99
C GLN A 298 -2.28 19.50 7.82
N PRO A 299 -2.21 20.64 7.12
CA PRO A 299 -1.22 20.86 6.06
C PRO A 299 0.19 21.00 6.65
N PRO A 300 1.27 20.69 5.90
CA PRO A 300 2.66 20.79 6.36
C PRO A 300 3.03 22.14 6.97
N ALA A 301 2.59 23.24 6.39
CA ALA A 301 2.89 24.58 6.85
C ALA A 301 2.33 24.90 8.26
N SER A 302 1.33 24.15 8.75
CA SER A 302 0.78 24.33 10.10
C SER A 302 1.81 24.08 11.21
N ARG A 303 2.90 23.36 10.89
CA ARG A 303 4.01 23.13 11.83
C ARG A 303 5.15 24.16 11.73
N LEU A 304 5.04 25.14 10.82
CA LEU A 304 5.94 26.28 10.78
C LEU A 304 5.39 27.35 11.71
N LYS A 305 6.25 27.97 12.53
CA LYS A 305 5.91 29.18 13.29
C LYS A 305 5.96 30.36 12.31
N LEU A 306 4.99 30.44 11.42
CA LEU A 306 4.88 31.56 10.49
C LEU A 306 4.20 32.72 11.22
N ASN A 307 4.97 33.67 11.67
CA ASN A 307 4.43 34.91 12.25
C ASN A 307 3.70 35.80 11.21
N ASN A 308 3.75 35.48 9.93
CA ASN A 308 3.04 36.17 8.84
C ASN A 308 2.75 35.20 7.68
N VAL A 309 1.64 34.51 7.73
CA VAL A 309 1.00 34.05 6.50
C VAL A 309 0.18 35.20 5.98
N PRO A 310 0.40 35.72 4.75
CA PRO A 310 -0.52 36.65 4.13
C PRO A 310 -1.90 35.99 4.09
N LYS A 311 -2.87 36.53 4.83
CA LYS A 311 -4.28 36.17 4.62
C LYS A 311 -4.58 36.50 3.17
N ARG A 312 -4.91 35.50 2.36
CA ARG A 312 -5.52 35.75 1.06
C ARG A 312 -6.89 36.34 1.34
N ASP A 313 -7.09 37.53 0.86
CA ASP A 313 -8.44 38.03 0.63
C ASP A 313 -9.17 37.04 -0.27
N THR A 314 -10.36 36.66 0.13
CA THR A 314 -11.33 35.78 -0.52
C THR A 314 -11.71 36.25 -1.91
#